data_8770091075b787efef25364c88e1e213
#
_entry.id   8770091075b787efef25364c88e1e213
#
_cell.length_a   1.000
_cell.length_b   1.000
_cell.length_c   1.000
_cell.angle_alpha   90.00
_cell.angle_beta   90.00
_cell.angle_gamma   90.00
#
_symmetry.space_group_name_H-M   'P 1'
#
loop_
_entity.id
_entity.type
_entity.pdbx_description
1 polymer ?
#
loop_
_entity_poly.entity_id
_entity_poly.type
_entity_poly.pdbx_seq_one_letter_code
_entity_poly.pdbx_strand_id
1 'polypeptide(L)'
;FNLKPFSFKHTGIFPEQATNWDWFGHLISEKVKKNPDKPVKVLNLFAYTGGATLAAAAAGAHVTHVDASKGIVAWAKENATSSGLIDKPIRWIVDDCVKFVQREIRRGNHYDGIIMDPPSYGRGPKGEIWKIEESVYPLIQLCAQLLSDDPLFFLINSYTTGLQPAVLSYMLSTELKAFDGQVDSQEVGLPVSSNGLVLPCGASGRWS
;
A
#
# COMPACT_ATOMS: atom_id res chain seq x y z
N PHE A 1 -2.73 -17.90 4.23
CA PHE A 1 -3.23 -16.63 4.81
C PHE A 1 -4.37 -16.94 5.79
N ASN A 2 -4.32 -16.40 7.00
CA ASN A 2 -5.29 -16.68 8.06
C ASN A 2 -6.39 -15.62 8.06
N LEU A 3 -7.62 -16.02 7.81
CA LEU A 3 -8.80 -15.17 7.96
C LEU A 3 -9.37 -15.34 9.36
N LYS A 4 -9.71 -14.24 10.02
CA LYS A 4 -10.32 -14.25 11.36
C LYS A 4 -11.55 -13.34 11.34
N PRO A 5 -12.72 -13.81 11.80
CA PRO A 5 -13.85 -12.91 12.00
C PRO A 5 -13.48 -11.86 13.06
N PHE A 6 -13.62 -10.59 12.73
CA PHE A 6 -13.28 -9.47 13.61
C PHE A 6 -14.53 -8.67 13.97
N SER A 7 -14.53 -8.05 15.15
CA SER A 7 -15.67 -7.26 15.65
C SER A 7 -16.08 -6.09 14.76
N PHE A 8 -15.18 -5.63 13.86
CA PHE A 8 -15.40 -4.53 12.91
C PHE A 8 -15.92 -4.99 11.53
N LYS A 9 -16.53 -6.16 11.42
CA LYS A 9 -17.08 -6.71 10.16
C LYS A 9 -16.04 -7.00 9.05
N HIS A 10 -14.74 -7.01 9.37
CA HIS A 10 -13.68 -7.36 8.43
C HIS A 10 -13.19 -8.77 8.71
N THR A 11 -12.76 -9.47 7.65
CA THR A 11 -12.27 -10.86 7.71
C THR A 11 -10.75 -10.97 7.64
N GLY A 12 -10.07 -9.86 7.45
CA GLY A 12 -8.61 -9.79 7.38
C GLY A 12 -8.04 -9.72 5.96
N ILE A 13 -8.88 -9.74 4.92
CA ILE A 13 -8.44 -9.56 3.53
C ILE A 13 -9.49 -8.75 2.74
N PHE A 14 -9.01 -8.00 1.77
CA PHE A 14 -9.80 -7.24 0.80
C PHE A 14 -9.52 -7.82 -0.58
N PRO A 15 -10.32 -8.80 -1.05
CA PRO A 15 -10.02 -9.57 -2.26
C PRO A 15 -10.08 -8.73 -3.54
N GLU A 16 -10.81 -7.63 -3.56
CA GLU A 16 -10.83 -6.66 -4.66
C GLU A 16 -9.46 -6.04 -4.94
N GLN A 17 -8.56 -6.06 -3.94
CA GLN A 17 -7.18 -5.60 -4.09
C GLN A 17 -6.29 -6.53 -4.92
N ALA A 18 -6.76 -7.72 -5.28
CA ALA A 18 -5.99 -8.66 -6.09
C ALA A 18 -5.52 -8.04 -7.42
N THR A 19 -6.36 -7.21 -8.04
CA THR A 19 -5.98 -6.48 -9.27
C THR A 19 -4.77 -5.54 -9.05
N ASN A 20 -4.64 -4.96 -7.87
CA ASN A 20 -3.49 -4.14 -7.50
C ASN A 20 -2.26 -5.01 -7.21
N TRP A 21 -2.46 -6.15 -6.51
CA TRP A 21 -1.35 -7.07 -6.21
C TRP A 21 -0.74 -7.66 -7.48
N ASP A 22 -1.56 -8.02 -8.47
CA ASP A 22 -1.10 -8.51 -9.76
C ASP A 22 -0.33 -7.42 -10.52
N TRP A 23 -0.87 -6.19 -10.55
CA TRP A 23 -0.25 -5.06 -11.22
C TRP A 23 1.15 -4.74 -10.67
N PHE A 24 1.28 -4.41 -9.38
CA PHE A 24 2.60 -4.09 -8.83
C PHE A 24 3.51 -5.32 -8.73
N GLY A 25 2.93 -6.51 -8.56
CA GLY A 25 3.68 -7.77 -8.54
C GLY A 25 4.38 -8.03 -9.86
N HIS A 26 3.70 -7.75 -10.99
CA HIS A 26 4.31 -7.81 -12.32
C HIS A 26 5.47 -6.81 -12.46
N LEU A 27 5.25 -5.54 -12.10
CA LEU A 27 6.30 -4.51 -12.15
C LEU A 27 7.55 -4.89 -11.34
N ILE A 28 7.34 -5.36 -10.10
CA ILE A 28 8.41 -5.81 -9.22
C ILE A 28 9.18 -6.98 -9.85
N SER A 29 8.46 -8.01 -10.31
CA SER A 29 9.08 -9.21 -10.89
C SER A 29 9.92 -8.89 -12.11
N GLU A 30 9.44 -8.00 -12.99
CA GLU A 30 10.20 -7.57 -14.17
C GLU A 30 11.45 -6.75 -13.78
N LYS A 31 11.36 -5.88 -12.78
CA LYS A 31 12.51 -5.10 -12.30
C LYS A 31 13.57 -6.01 -11.66
N VAL A 32 13.16 -6.98 -10.84
CA VAL A 32 14.05 -7.97 -10.21
C VAL A 32 14.75 -8.83 -11.26
N LYS A 33 14.04 -9.30 -12.29
CA LYS A 33 14.64 -10.08 -13.39
C LYS A 33 15.69 -9.27 -14.17
N LYS A 34 15.42 -7.98 -14.42
CA LYS A 34 16.35 -7.09 -15.14
C LYS A 34 17.59 -6.74 -14.33
N ASN A 35 17.47 -6.63 -13.01
CA ASN A 35 18.53 -6.19 -12.10
C ASN A 35 18.59 -7.08 -10.85
N PRO A 36 19.02 -8.35 -10.94
CA PRO A 36 18.95 -9.30 -9.83
C PRO A 36 19.82 -8.91 -8.63
N ASP A 37 20.87 -8.13 -8.83
CA ASP A 37 21.78 -7.69 -7.78
C ASP A 37 21.30 -6.44 -7.03
N LYS A 38 20.26 -5.75 -7.54
CA LYS A 38 19.70 -4.55 -6.91
C LYS A 38 18.34 -4.86 -6.29
N PRO A 39 18.20 -4.83 -4.95
CA PRO A 39 16.91 -5.09 -4.32
C PRO A 39 15.88 -4.02 -4.67
N VAL A 40 14.69 -4.43 -5.06
CA VAL A 40 13.52 -3.54 -5.20
C VAL A 40 12.94 -3.30 -3.81
N LYS A 41 12.94 -2.05 -3.34
CA LYS A 41 12.46 -1.66 -2.01
C LYS A 41 11.04 -1.11 -2.09
N VAL A 42 10.13 -1.70 -1.34
CA VAL A 42 8.71 -1.29 -1.29
C VAL A 42 8.33 -0.85 0.12
N LEU A 43 7.73 0.31 0.24
CA LEU A 43 7.12 0.81 1.47
C LEU A 43 5.60 0.58 1.41
N ASN A 44 5.06 -0.16 2.38
CA ASN A 44 3.62 -0.37 2.53
C ASN A 44 3.14 0.28 3.83
N LEU A 45 2.33 1.32 3.71
CA LEU A 45 1.75 2.11 4.79
C LEU A 45 0.29 1.72 5.02
N PHE A 46 -0.17 1.73 6.29
CA PHE A 46 -1.47 1.21 6.70
C PHE A 46 -1.62 -0.25 6.26
N ALA A 47 -0.54 -1.01 6.47
CA ALA A 47 -0.31 -2.28 5.79
C ALA A 47 -1.21 -3.42 6.27
N TYR A 48 -2.01 -3.20 7.31
CA TYR A 48 -3.05 -4.09 7.84
C TYR A 48 -2.52 -5.51 8.06
N THR A 49 -3.26 -6.53 7.66
CA THR A 49 -2.91 -7.95 7.82
C THR A 49 -1.87 -8.47 6.83
N GLY A 50 -1.32 -7.59 5.97
CA GLY A 50 -0.19 -7.87 5.13
C GLY A 50 -0.49 -8.42 3.73
N GLY A 51 -1.73 -8.34 3.22
CA GLY A 51 -2.04 -8.82 1.87
C GLY A 51 -1.10 -8.26 0.80
N ALA A 52 -1.03 -6.93 0.68
CA ALA A 52 -0.14 -6.24 -0.27
C ALA A 52 1.35 -6.48 0.05
N THR A 53 1.73 -6.54 1.35
CA THR A 53 3.10 -6.85 1.78
C THR A 53 3.56 -8.21 1.27
N LEU A 54 2.71 -9.24 1.43
CA LEU A 54 3.04 -10.61 1.03
C LEU A 54 3.07 -10.75 -0.50
N ALA A 55 2.16 -10.08 -1.20
CA ALA A 55 2.17 -10.04 -2.67
C ALA A 55 3.46 -9.42 -3.20
N ALA A 56 3.89 -8.27 -2.66
CA ALA A 56 5.14 -7.62 -3.03
C ALA A 56 6.39 -8.49 -2.69
N ALA A 57 6.41 -9.10 -1.51
CA ALA A 57 7.50 -9.98 -1.09
C ALA A 57 7.57 -11.27 -1.92
N ALA A 58 6.43 -11.84 -2.33
CA ALA A 58 6.36 -12.99 -3.23
C ALA A 58 6.92 -12.63 -4.61
N ALA A 59 6.69 -11.41 -5.10
CA ALA A 59 7.24 -10.90 -6.35
C ALA A 59 8.75 -10.58 -6.30
N GLY A 60 9.37 -10.63 -5.10
CA GLY A 60 10.81 -10.46 -4.90
C GLY A 60 11.25 -9.13 -4.29
N ALA A 61 10.32 -8.31 -3.81
CA ALA A 61 10.67 -7.05 -3.15
C ALA A 61 11.18 -7.23 -1.72
N HIS A 62 12.02 -6.29 -1.29
CA HIS A 62 12.32 -6.01 0.12
C HIS A 62 11.25 -5.05 0.65
N VAL A 63 10.37 -5.52 1.53
CA VAL A 63 9.20 -4.76 1.95
C VAL A 63 9.37 -4.17 3.35
N THR A 64 9.06 -2.88 3.51
CA THR A 64 8.85 -2.27 4.81
C THR A 64 7.35 -2.15 5.07
N HIS A 65 6.85 -2.99 5.98
CA HIS A 65 5.46 -3.06 6.41
C HIS A 65 5.25 -2.16 7.62
N VAL A 66 4.39 -1.16 7.52
CA VAL A 66 4.11 -0.19 8.60
C VAL A 66 2.63 -0.16 8.92
N ASP A 67 2.29 -0.44 10.17
CA ASP A 67 0.94 -0.28 10.71
C ASP A 67 1.01 0.16 12.17
N ALA A 68 0.06 0.96 12.62
CA ALA A 68 0.04 1.49 13.99
C ALA A 68 -0.37 0.44 15.04
N SER A 69 -1.05 -0.61 14.64
CA SER A 69 -1.57 -1.65 15.53
C SER A 69 -0.60 -2.81 15.71
N LYS A 70 -0.06 -2.97 16.93
CA LYS A 70 0.81 -4.09 17.28
C LYS A 70 0.15 -5.46 17.01
N GLY A 71 -1.15 -5.58 17.31
CA GLY A 71 -1.90 -6.83 17.10
C GLY A 71 -2.06 -7.15 15.62
N ILE A 72 -2.29 -6.15 14.78
CA ILE A 72 -2.42 -6.31 13.34
C ILE A 72 -1.07 -6.68 12.70
N VAL A 73 0.03 -6.04 13.11
CA VAL A 73 1.38 -6.41 12.63
C VAL A 73 1.75 -7.83 13.06
N ALA A 74 1.36 -8.27 14.27
CA ALA A 74 1.55 -9.66 14.69
C ALA A 74 0.76 -10.64 13.80
N TRP A 75 -0.49 -10.32 13.48
CA TRP A 75 -1.31 -11.11 12.56
C TRP A 75 -0.72 -11.14 11.14
N ALA A 76 -0.18 -10.03 10.66
CA ALA A 76 0.51 -9.99 9.36
C ALA A 76 1.73 -10.93 9.33
N LYS A 77 2.49 -11.04 10.43
CA LYS A 77 3.58 -12.03 10.58
C LYS A 77 3.07 -13.48 10.58
N GLU A 78 1.96 -13.76 11.27
CA GLU A 78 1.31 -15.07 11.21
C GLU A 78 0.91 -15.41 9.77
N ASN A 79 0.40 -14.43 9.02
CA ASN A 79 0.07 -14.60 7.61
C ASN A 79 1.30 -14.87 6.75
N ALA A 80 2.43 -14.21 7.00
CA ALA A 80 3.68 -14.50 6.32
C ALA A 80 4.12 -15.95 6.57
N THR A 81 4.02 -16.43 7.81
CA THR A 81 4.34 -17.82 8.17
C THR A 81 3.42 -18.80 7.45
N SER A 82 2.11 -18.60 7.52
CA SER A 82 1.13 -19.52 6.90
C SER A 82 1.14 -19.50 5.37
N SER A 83 1.72 -18.46 4.77
CA SER A 83 1.90 -18.33 3.31
C SER A 83 3.29 -18.79 2.83
N GLY A 84 4.16 -19.29 3.73
CA GLY A 84 5.53 -19.71 3.38
C GLY A 84 6.47 -18.55 3.00
N LEU A 85 6.18 -17.33 3.49
CA LEU A 85 6.92 -16.11 3.13
C LEU A 85 7.64 -15.47 4.32
N ILE A 86 7.74 -16.17 5.46
CA ILE A 86 8.33 -15.60 6.69
C ILE A 86 9.81 -15.26 6.52
N ASP A 87 10.54 -16.01 5.68
CA ASP A 87 11.96 -15.83 5.40
C ASP A 87 12.23 -14.75 4.33
N LYS A 88 11.19 -14.16 3.74
CA LYS A 88 11.34 -13.06 2.81
C LYS A 88 11.79 -11.78 3.53
N PRO A 89 12.52 -10.89 2.85
CA PRO A 89 13.07 -9.67 3.46
C PRO A 89 11.96 -8.64 3.75
N ILE A 90 11.21 -8.87 4.83
CA ILE A 90 10.13 -8.01 5.30
C ILE A 90 10.53 -7.36 6.63
N ARG A 91 10.58 -6.03 6.64
CA ARG A 91 10.78 -5.23 7.84
C ARG A 91 9.44 -4.86 8.45
N TRP A 92 9.13 -5.41 9.62
CA TRP A 92 7.87 -5.22 10.33
C TRP A 92 7.97 -4.05 11.30
N ILE A 93 7.12 -3.04 11.13
CA ILE A 93 7.15 -1.80 11.93
C ILE A 93 5.77 -1.55 12.55
N VAL A 94 5.75 -1.36 13.86
CA VAL A 94 4.58 -0.88 14.61
C VAL A 94 4.78 0.59 14.87
N ASP A 95 4.14 1.47 14.10
CA ASP A 95 4.31 2.91 14.19
C ASP A 95 3.19 3.68 13.48
N ASP A 96 3.05 4.96 13.83
CA ASP A 96 2.28 5.92 13.06
C ASP A 96 2.92 6.16 11.70
N CYS A 97 2.13 6.02 10.62
CA CYS A 97 2.63 6.07 9.24
C CYS A 97 3.26 7.43 8.90
N VAL A 98 2.64 8.54 9.31
CA VAL A 98 3.17 9.90 9.04
C VAL A 98 4.52 10.11 9.75
N LYS A 99 4.60 9.73 11.03
CA LYS A 99 5.84 9.84 11.81
C LYS A 99 6.93 8.92 11.26
N PHE A 100 6.55 7.73 10.79
CA PHE A 100 7.51 6.83 10.15
C PHE A 100 8.08 7.45 8.89
N VAL A 101 7.25 7.94 7.97
CA VAL A 101 7.66 8.61 6.72
C VAL A 101 8.60 9.78 7.01
N GLN A 102 8.24 10.67 7.93
CA GLN A 102 9.09 11.80 8.34
C GLN A 102 10.46 11.36 8.87
N ARG A 103 10.55 10.22 9.56
CA ARG A 103 11.83 9.68 10.02
C ARG A 103 12.66 9.10 8.88
N GLU A 104 12.03 8.40 7.94
CA GLU A 104 12.71 7.86 6.77
C GLU A 104 13.28 8.96 5.89
N ILE A 105 12.55 10.08 5.71
CA ILE A 105 13.07 11.28 5.02
C ILE A 105 14.32 11.81 5.72
N ARG A 106 14.29 12.00 7.05
CA ARG A 106 15.46 12.48 7.82
C ARG A 106 16.66 11.53 7.77
N ARG A 107 16.41 10.23 7.52
CA ARG A 107 17.47 9.20 7.38
C ARG A 107 18.02 9.09 5.96
N GLY A 108 17.41 9.79 5.00
CA GLY A 108 17.78 9.67 3.58
C GLY A 108 17.45 8.29 2.99
N ASN A 109 16.46 7.58 3.52
CA ASN A 109 16.03 6.32 2.94
C ASN A 109 15.12 6.56 1.75
N HIS A 110 15.25 5.70 0.71
CA HIS A 110 14.42 5.77 -0.49
C HIS A 110 13.84 4.39 -0.83
N TYR A 111 12.71 4.42 -1.55
CA TYR A 111 11.92 3.26 -1.95
C TYR A 111 11.60 3.33 -3.44
N ASP A 112 11.59 2.18 -4.10
CA ASP A 112 11.25 2.06 -5.52
C ASP A 112 9.74 1.97 -5.73
N GLY A 113 8.98 1.52 -4.73
CA GLY A 113 7.53 1.47 -4.76
C GLY A 113 6.91 1.88 -3.43
N ILE A 114 5.77 2.57 -3.50
CA ILE A 114 4.99 2.96 -2.32
C ILE A 114 3.56 2.47 -2.47
N ILE A 115 3.05 1.85 -1.43
CA ILE A 115 1.65 1.40 -1.29
C ILE A 115 1.05 2.11 -0.08
N MET A 116 -0.13 2.71 -0.23
CA MET A 116 -0.88 3.30 0.87
C MET A 116 -2.36 2.93 0.78
N ASP A 117 -2.90 2.46 1.90
CA ASP A 117 -4.32 2.15 2.04
C ASP A 117 -4.89 2.81 3.32
N PRO A 118 -4.93 4.16 3.33
CA PRO A 118 -5.28 4.91 4.53
C PRO A 118 -6.77 4.74 4.87
N PRO A 119 -7.11 4.57 6.18
CA PRO A 119 -8.50 4.54 6.61
C PRO A 119 -9.17 5.90 6.43
N SER A 120 -10.51 5.92 6.28
CA SER A 120 -11.27 7.18 6.24
C SER A 120 -11.08 7.98 7.52
N TYR A 121 -11.06 7.29 8.67
CA TYR A 121 -10.84 7.87 10.01
C TYR A 121 -10.00 6.92 10.86
N GLY A 122 -9.13 7.48 11.69
CA GLY A 122 -8.31 6.71 12.63
C GLY A 122 -7.91 7.52 13.86
N ARG A 123 -7.51 6.82 14.92
CA ARG A 123 -6.87 7.41 16.09
C ARG A 123 -5.53 6.72 16.34
N GLY A 124 -4.50 7.52 16.45
CA GLY A 124 -3.18 7.05 16.83
C GLY A 124 -3.12 6.71 18.33
N PRO A 125 -2.07 5.99 18.77
CA PRO A 125 -1.92 5.53 20.14
C PRO A 125 -1.77 6.65 21.18
N LYS A 126 -1.45 7.88 20.74
CA LYS A 126 -1.33 9.06 21.61
C LYS A 126 -2.48 10.06 21.41
N GLY A 127 -3.60 9.63 20.80
CA GLY A 127 -4.77 10.45 20.55
C GLY A 127 -4.71 11.29 19.28
N GLU A 128 -3.71 11.07 18.41
CA GLU A 128 -3.66 11.69 17.09
C GLU A 128 -4.92 11.34 16.31
N ILE A 129 -5.49 12.31 15.62
CA ILE A 129 -6.65 12.12 14.76
C ILE A 129 -6.19 12.10 13.31
N TRP A 130 -6.53 11.02 12.62
CA TRP A 130 -6.43 10.89 11.17
C TRP A 130 -7.82 11.08 10.57
N LYS A 131 -7.93 12.00 9.63
CA LYS A 131 -9.06 12.14 8.73
C LYS A 131 -8.52 12.21 7.31
N ILE A 132 -8.99 11.33 6.45
CA ILE A 132 -8.42 11.17 5.11
C ILE A 132 -8.47 12.48 4.31
N GLU A 133 -9.57 13.23 4.39
CA GLU A 133 -9.79 14.47 3.66
C GLU A 133 -8.76 15.56 4.01
N GLU A 134 -8.26 15.56 5.24
CA GLU A 134 -7.30 16.53 5.76
C GLU A 134 -5.85 16.06 5.62
N SER A 135 -5.64 14.72 5.64
CA SER A 135 -4.32 14.13 5.91
C SER A 135 -3.70 13.40 4.72
N VAL A 136 -4.52 12.94 3.73
CA VAL A 136 -4.02 12.09 2.65
C VAL A 136 -3.08 12.85 1.71
N TYR A 137 -3.45 14.05 1.30
CA TYR A 137 -2.62 14.84 0.38
C TYR A 137 -1.28 15.24 1.00
N PRO A 138 -1.21 15.80 2.22
CA PRO A 138 0.07 16.01 2.90
C PRO A 138 0.92 14.73 3.05
N LEU A 139 0.31 13.57 3.26
CA LEU A 139 1.06 12.32 3.32
C LEU A 139 1.61 11.90 1.95
N ILE A 140 0.86 12.08 0.86
CA ILE A 140 1.37 11.86 -0.51
C ILE A 140 2.58 12.73 -0.77
N GLN A 141 2.55 14.01 -0.39
CA GLN A 141 3.67 14.96 -0.52
C GLN A 141 4.93 14.49 0.23
N LEU A 142 4.77 13.95 1.43
CA LEU A 142 5.88 13.38 2.18
C LEU A 142 6.39 12.08 1.52
N CYS A 143 5.49 11.22 1.06
CA CYS A 143 5.85 9.96 0.43
C CYS A 143 6.58 10.16 -0.90
N ALA A 144 6.21 11.17 -1.69
CA ALA A 144 6.91 11.52 -2.92
C ALA A 144 8.41 11.81 -2.69
N GLN A 145 8.79 12.36 -1.53
CA GLN A 145 10.18 12.59 -1.15
C GLN A 145 10.96 11.32 -0.82
N LEU A 146 10.27 10.21 -0.61
CA LEU A 146 10.87 8.90 -0.35
C LEU A 146 11.07 8.06 -1.61
N LEU A 147 10.59 8.50 -2.76
CA LEU A 147 10.83 7.78 -4.00
C LEU A 147 12.32 7.81 -4.37
N SER A 148 12.82 6.70 -4.91
CA SER A 148 14.17 6.61 -5.46
C SER A 148 14.27 7.44 -6.75
N ASP A 149 15.47 7.61 -7.29
CA ASP A 149 15.71 8.36 -8.54
C ASP A 149 15.07 7.67 -9.77
N ASP A 150 14.83 6.36 -9.69
CA ASP A 150 14.18 5.54 -10.73
C ASP A 150 13.06 4.71 -10.09
N PRO A 151 11.95 5.38 -9.67
CA PRO A 151 10.87 4.72 -8.96
C PRO A 151 10.06 3.84 -9.89
N LEU A 152 9.49 2.78 -9.33
CA LEU A 152 8.78 1.76 -10.09
C LEU A 152 7.27 1.98 -10.08
N PHE A 153 6.70 2.36 -8.92
CA PHE A 153 5.27 2.64 -8.81
C PHE A 153 4.90 3.42 -7.53
N PHE A 154 3.74 4.04 -7.59
CA PHE A 154 3.02 4.58 -6.43
C PHE A 154 1.56 4.12 -6.49
N LEU A 155 1.07 3.48 -5.43
CA LEU A 155 -0.30 3.02 -5.30
C LEU A 155 -0.97 3.67 -4.09
N ILE A 156 -2.13 4.26 -4.29
CA ILE A 156 -3.02 4.71 -3.21
C ILE A 156 -4.40 4.12 -3.39
N ASN A 157 -4.98 3.62 -2.31
CA ASN A 157 -6.36 3.14 -2.26
C ASN A 157 -7.23 4.07 -1.43
N SER A 158 -8.51 4.10 -1.72
CA SER A 158 -9.52 4.79 -0.92
C SER A 158 -10.84 4.04 -0.93
N TYR A 159 -11.41 3.88 0.25
CA TYR A 159 -12.77 3.36 0.49
C TYR A 159 -13.68 4.46 1.04
N THR A 160 -13.26 5.72 0.91
CA THR A 160 -13.98 6.88 1.44
C THR A 160 -14.89 7.46 0.38
N THR A 161 -16.19 7.57 0.71
CA THR A 161 -17.16 8.26 -0.14
C THR A 161 -16.72 9.72 -0.38
N GLY A 162 -16.74 10.14 -1.65
CA GLY A 162 -16.30 11.49 -2.05
C GLY A 162 -14.83 11.60 -2.48
N LEU A 163 -13.99 10.61 -2.18
CA LEU A 163 -12.62 10.56 -2.70
C LEU A 163 -12.61 9.73 -4.00
N GLN A 164 -13.07 10.36 -5.07
CA GLN A 164 -13.25 9.75 -6.38
C GLN A 164 -11.91 9.41 -7.06
N PRO A 165 -11.85 8.44 -8.01
CA PRO A 165 -10.63 8.14 -8.77
C PRO A 165 -9.97 9.38 -9.39
N ALA A 166 -10.76 10.31 -9.94
CA ALA A 166 -10.24 11.54 -10.52
C ALA A 166 -9.49 12.42 -9.50
N VAL A 167 -9.89 12.40 -8.21
CA VAL A 167 -9.18 13.13 -7.15
C VAL A 167 -7.83 12.48 -6.86
N LEU A 168 -7.78 11.14 -6.84
CA LEU A 168 -6.54 10.39 -6.69
C LEU A 168 -5.58 10.68 -7.86
N SER A 169 -6.11 10.67 -9.10
CA SER A 169 -5.34 11.06 -10.29
C SER A 169 -4.74 12.46 -10.16
N TYR A 170 -5.55 13.43 -9.73
CA TYR A 170 -5.11 14.81 -9.59
C TYR A 170 -3.97 14.95 -8.58
N MET A 171 -4.10 14.31 -7.41
CA MET A 171 -3.08 14.34 -6.37
C MET A 171 -1.77 13.69 -6.84
N LEU A 172 -1.83 12.50 -7.42
CA LEU A 172 -0.63 11.79 -7.91
C LEU A 172 0.03 12.54 -9.06
N SER A 173 -0.74 13.01 -10.06
CA SER A 173 -0.20 13.75 -11.19
C SER A 173 0.47 15.07 -10.76
N THR A 174 -0.03 15.68 -9.69
CA THR A 174 0.55 16.92 -9.14
C THR A 174 1.89 16.65 -8.46
N GLU A 175 1.95 15.64 -7.59
CA GLU A 175 3.11 15.38 -6.75
C GLU A 175 4.22 14.60 -7.48
N LEU A 176 3.84 13.74 -8.43
CA LEU A 176 4.79 12.88 -9.13
C LEU A 176 5.21 13.41 -10.52
N LYS A 177 4.85 14.66 -10.85
CA LYS A 177 5.18 15.30 -12.14
C LYS A 177 6.68 15.40 -12.47
N ALA A 178 7.54 15.27 -11.46
CA ALA A 178 8.98 15.29 -11.64
C ALA A 178 9.55 13.93 -12.12
N PHE A 179 8.75 12.87 -12.04
CA PHE A 179 9.11 11.54 -12.48
C PHE A 179 8.46 11.24 -13.82
N ASP A 180 9.17 10.49 -14.66
CA ASP A 180 8.65 10.01 -15.94
C ASP A 180 7.74 8.80 -15.71
N GLY A 181 6.43 9.01 -15.85
CA GLY A 181 5.44 7.96 -15.62
C GLY A 181 4.02 8.46 -15.89
N GLN A 182 3.07 7.56 -15.78
CA GLN A 182 1.65 7.82 -16.05
C GLN A 182 0.79 7.48 -14.83
N VAL A 183 -0.28 8.26 -14.65
CA VAL A 183 -1.28 8.01 -13.62
C VAL A 183 -2.50 7.36 -14.26
N ASP A 184 -2.90 6.20 -13.70
CA ASP A 184 -4.17 5.53 -13.97
C ASP A 184 -4.95 5.42 -12.66
N SER A 185 -6.19 5.89 -12.64
CA SER A 185 -7.05 5.82 -11.46
C SER A 185 -8.44 5.33 -11.83
N GLN A 186 -8.90 4.31 -11.11
CA GLN A 186 -10.17 3.66 -11.40
C GLN A 186 -10.84 3.12 -10.13
N GLU A 187 -12.10 2.78 -10.26
CA GLU A 187 -12.77 2.02 -9.22
C GLU A 187 -12.22 0.59 -9.16
N VAL A 188 -12.16 0.04 -7.95
CA VAL A 188 -11.85 -1.36 -7.70
C VAL A 188 -13.07 -2.06 -7.14
N GLY A 189 -13.27 -3.30 -7.53
CA GLY A 189 -14.43 -4.07 -7.10
C GLY A 189 -14.30 -5.55 -7.33
N LEU A 190 -15.34 -6.27 -6.92
CA LEU A 190 -15.41 -7.73 -7.02
C LEU A 190 -16.28 -8.14 -8.23
N PRO A 191 -15.80 -9.05 -9.09
CA PRO A 191 -16.61 -9.58 -10.16
C PRO A 191 -17.77 -10.41 -9.59
N VAL A 192 -18.98 -10.18 -10.09
CA VAL A 192 -20.20 -10.91 -9.72
C VAL A 192 -20.48 -11.98 -10.76
N SER A 193 -20.21 -13.23 -10.42
CA SER A 193 -20.31 -14.36 -11.37
C SER A 193 -21.73 -14.62 -11.89
N SER A 194 -22.76 -14.24 -11.13
CA SER A 194 -24.15 -14.49 -11.50
C SER A 194 -24.71 -13.55 -12.57
N ASN A 195 -24.13 -12.35 -12.77
CA ASN A 195 -24.65 -11.35 -13.72
C ASN A 195 -23.58 -10.66 -14.57
N GLY A 196 -22.28 -11.00 -14.37
CA GLY A 196 -21.16 -10.42 -15.10
C GLY A 196 -20.84 -8.95 -14.76
N LEU A 197 -21.47 -8.38 -13.74
CA LEU A 197 -21.20 -7.03 -13.26
C LEU A 197 -20.05 -7.02 -12.25
N VAL A 198 -19.63 -5.83 -11.85
CA VAL A 198 -18.64 -5.62 -10.79
C VAL A 198 -19.32 -4.93 -9.61
N LEU A 199 -19.19 -5.52 -8.42
CA LEU A 199 -19.58 -4.86 -7.18
C LEU A 199 -18.52 -3.82 -6.83
N PRO A 200 -18.83 -2.51 -6.89
CA PRO A 200 -17.86 -1.48 -6.57
C PRO A 200 -17.53 -1.51 -5.07
N CYS A 201 -16.24 -1.48 -4.74
CA CYS A 201 -15.74 -1.54 -3.37
C CYS A 201 -15.01 -0.26 -2.96
N GLY A 202 -14.20 0.31 -3.85
CA GLY A 202 -13.39 1.48 -3.57
C GLY A 202 -12.73 2.02 -4.83
N ALA A 203 -11.72 2.86 -4.66
CA ALA A 203 -10.95 3.45 -5.74
C ALA A 203 -9.45 3.24 -5.54
N SER A 204 -8.70 3.13 -6.65
CA SER A 204 -7.23 3.10 -6.64
C SER A 204 -6.69 4.15 -7.59
N GLY A 205 -5.63 4.86 -7.14
CA GLY A 205 -4.75 5.65 -7.98
C GLY A 205 -3.42 4.93 -8.13
N ARG A 206 -2.97 4.71 -9.36
CA ARG A 206 -1.70 4.06 -9.71
C ARG A 206 -0.86 5.02 -10.53
N TRP A 207 0.41 5.12 -10.20
CA TRP A 207 1.42 5.75 -11.02
C TRP A 207 2.54 4.74 -11.29
N SER A 208 3.00 4.64 -12.55
CA SER A 208 4.15 3.83 -12.96
C SER A 208 4.74 4.28 -14.28
#